data_3d4d4eddccf746a69ec205b9a4f2ed4d
#
_entry.id   3d4d4eddccf746a69ec205b9a4f2ed4d
#
_cell.length_a   1.000
_cell.length_b   1.000
_cell.length_c   1.000
_cell.angle_alpha   90.00
_cell.angle_beta   90.00
_cell.angle_gamma   90.00
#
_symmetry.space_group_name_H-M   'P 1'
#
loop_
_entity.id
_entity.type
_entity.pdbx_description
1 polymer ?
#
loop_
_entity_poly.entity_id
_entity_poly.type
_entity_poly.pdbx_seq_one_letter_code
_entity_poly.pdbx_strand_id
1 'polypeptide(L)'
;GIDGVIDNQTVRVFSEATRVLETDAQRRLRRFTGGEVDSPSRNLARYIDALAHQYFDDLDVMMIYRLDRFGRGGHHRPFNDVGFPAVRIMETHEHYDRQHQDLRTEDGVMYGDVLSGVNFDYARKVTALNVVTLASLAAAPAPPSGVLIEGQVSPDTTLQWQRVSGAAGYRVHWRLTTEAQWTHSRWVGDVDAATLENVVIDNYLFGVSSVSEAGFSSPVVFPGPIGSFKTDEY
;
A
#
# COMPACT_ATOMS: atom_id res chain seq x y z
N GLY A 1 6.10 24.15 0.92
CA GLY A 1 7.47 23.61 0.99
C GLY A 1 8.28 24.30 2.09
N ILE A 2 9.30 23.65 2.61
CA ILE A 2 10.24 24.23 3.56
C ILE A 2 11.22 25.08 2.75
N ASP A 3 11.55 26.29 3.24
CA ASP A 3 12.61 27.16 2.70
C ASP A 3 12.50 27.45 1.19
N GLY A 4 11.29 27.63 0.70
CA GLY A 4 11.06 27.94 -0.71
C GLY A 4 11.16 26.74 -1.66
N VAL A 5 11.37 25.53 -1.17
CA VAL A 5 11.24 24.30 -1.96
C VAL A 5 9.76 24.05 -2.21
N ILE A 6 9.33 24.24 -3.43
CA ILE A 6 8.00 23.87 -3.90
C ILE A 6 8.14 22.55 -4.67
N ASP A 7 7.89 21.43 -4.00
CA ASP A 7 7.74 20.15 -4.67
C ASP A 7 6.24 19.90 -4.89
N ASN A 8 5.83 19.84 -6.14
CA ASN A 8 4.47 19.49 -6.54
C ASN A 8 4.44 18.25 -7.46
N GLN A 9 5.52 17.47 -7.45
CA GLN A 9 5.71 16.27 -8.27
C GLN A 9 5.71 14.99 -7.45
N THR A 10 5.85 15.09 -6.13
CA THR A 10 5.87 13.91 -5.23
C THR A 10 4.87 14.05 -4.10
N VAL A 11 4.29 12.90 -3.68
CA VAL A 11 3.41 12.80 -2.51
C VAL A 11 3.85 11.64 -1.63
N ARG A 12 3.92 11.84 -0.31
CA ARG A 12 4.26 10.77 0.63
C ARG A 12 3.05 9.90 0.95
N VAL A 13 3.25 8.58 0.94
CA VAL A 13 2.28 7.61 1.42
C VAL A 13 2.91 6.78 2.54
N PHE A 14 2.48 7.05 3.77
CA PHE A 14 2.92 6.32 4.96
C PHE A 14 2.06 5.07 5.16
N SER A 15 2.69 3.97 5.54
CA SER A 15 2.01 2.71 5.80
C SER A 15 2.72 1.91 6.89
N GLU A 16 1.94 1.28 7.79
CA GLU A 16 2.52 0.36 8.78
C GLU A 16 3.11 -0.87 8.11
N ALA A 17 4.13 -1.45 8.72
CA ALA A 17 4.80 -2.65 8.23
C ALA A 17 4.10 -3.92 8.72
N THR A 18 3.77 -3.97 10.00
CA THR A 18 3.09 -5.09 10.67
C THR A 18 1.99 -4.54 11.55
N ARG A 19 0.91 -5.27 11.67
CA ARG A 19 -0.22 -4.85 12.49
C ARG A 19 0.08 -4.92 13.99
N VAL A 20 -0.45 -3.97 14.73
CA VAL A 20 -0.38 -3.98 16.20
C VAL A 20 -1.11 -5.20 16.80
N LEU A 21 -2.13 -5.71 16.11
CA LEU A 21 -2.92 -6.88 16.53
C LEU A 21 -2.25 -8.23 16.23
N GLU A 22 -1.04 -8.23 15.63
CA GLU A 22 -0.31 -9.45 15.34
C GLU A 22 -0.08 -10.27 16.62
N THR A 23 -0.56 -11.52 16.61
CA THR A 23 -0.38 -12.44 17.73
C THR A 23 1.07 -12.96 17.82
N ASP A 24 1.45 -13.53 18.95
CA ASP A 24 2.78 -14.16 19.10
C ASP A 24 3.01 -15.33 18.13
N ALA A 25 1.95 -16.05 17.78
CA ALA A 25 2.03 -17.13 16.79
C ALA A 25 2.29 -16.58 15.39
N GLN A 26 1.58 -15.52 14.98
CA GLN A 26 1.77 -14.84 13.70
C GLN A 26 3.17 -14.21 13.61
N ARG A 27 3.66 -13.60 14.69
CA ARG A 27 5.02 -13.05 14.77
C ARG A 27 6.09 -14.13 14.61
N ARG A 28 5.89 -15.31 15.24
CA ARG A 28 6.78 -16.46 15.06
C ARG A 28 6.76 -16.98 13.63
N LEU A 29 5.56 -17.11 13.01
CA LEU A 29 5.42 -17.52 11.61
C LEU A 29 6.16 -16.56 10.69
N ARG A 30 5.91 -15.26 10.81
CA ARG A 30 6.55 -14.20 10.01
C ARG A 30 8.08 -14.26 10.04
N ARG A 31 8.67 -14.64 11.17
CA ARG A 31 10.13 -14.82 11.29
C ARG A 31 10.69 -15.84 10.29
N PHE A 32 9.89 -16.82 9.88
CA PHE A 32 10.32 -17.89 8.95
C PHE A 32 9.83 -17.66 7.53
N THR A 33 8.71 -16.96 7.35
CA THR A 33 8.06 -16.77 6.05
C THR A 33 8.31 -15.39 5.44
N GLY A 34 8.90 -14.46 6.18
CA GLY A 34 9.01 -13.06 5.79
C GLY A 34 7.69 -12.30 5.98
N GLY A 35 7.55 -11.18 5.27
CA GLY A 35 6.34 -10.36 5.32
C GLY A 35 6.42 -9.14 6.24
N GLU A 36 7.61 -8.82 6.78
CA GLU A 36 7.83 -7.63 7.60
C GLU A 36 7.41 -6.33 6.92
N VAL A 37 7.37 -6.35 5.58
CA VAL A 37 7.00 -5.19 4.75
C VAL A 37 5.80 -5.46 3.86
N ASP A 38 4.94 -6.42 4.22
CA ASP A 38 3.83 -6.90 3.38
C ASP A 38 2.47 -6.90 4.08
N SER A 39 2.30 -6.05 5.10
CA SER A 39 0.98 -5.79 5.68
C SER A 39 -0.02 -5.30 4.62
N PRO A 40 -1.33 -5.44 4.87
CA PRO A 40 -2.35 -4.88 3.99
C PRO A 40 -2.22 -3.37 3.77
N SER A 41 -1.85 -2.60 4.79
CA SER A 41 -1.58 -1.17 4.66
C SER A 41 -0.39 -0.89 3.72
N ARG A 42 0.66 -1.71 3.80
CA ARG A 42 1.82 -1.59 2.91
C ARG A 42 1.46 -1.98 1.46
N ASN A 43 0.65 -3.01 1.27
CA ASN A 43 0.18 -3.39 -0.07
C ASN A 43 -0.86 -2.41 -0.63
N LEU A 44 -1.63 -1.74 0.22
CA LEU A 44 -2.45 -0.60 -0.19
C LEU A 44 -1.58 0.60 -0.65
N ALA A 45 -0.48 0.89 0.04
CA ALA A 45 0.47 1.92 -0.41
C ALA A 45 1.10 1.58 -1.76
N ARG A 46 1.51 0.32 -1.99
CA ARG A 46 1.99 -0.16 -3.30
C ARG A 46 0.94 -0.05 -4.41
N TYR A 47 -0.32 -0.30 -4.06
CA TYR A 47 -1.44 -0.15 -4.98
C TYR A 47 -1.61 1.30 -5.42
N ILE A 48 -1.54 2.26 -4.48
CA ILE A 48 -1.60 3.70 -4.77
C ILE A 48 -0.42 4.13 -5.64
N ASP A 49 0.78 3.66 -5.34
CA ASP A 49 1.98 3.93 -6.11
C ASP A 49 1.87 3.39 -7.55
N ALA A 50 1.39 2.17 -7.73
CA ALA A 50 1.15 1.60 -9.06
C ALA A 50 0.10 2.39 -9.87
N LEU A 51 -0.96 2.89 -9.23
CA LEU A 51 -1.94 3.75 -9.87
C LEU A 51 -1.36 5.14 -10.21
N ALA A 52 -0.49 5.69 -9.38
CA ALA A 52 0.22 6.93 -9.70
C ALA A 52 1.02 6.76 -10.98
N HIS A 53 1.85 5.74 -11.08
CA HIS A 53 2.64 5.43 -12.29
C HIS A 53 1.77 5.15 -13.53
N GLN A 54 0.55 4.62 -13.36
CA GLN A 54 -0.33 4.31 -14.47
C GLN A 54 -1.07 5.55 -15.03
N TYR A 55 -1.43 6.50 -14.17
CA TYR A 55 -2.36 7.57 -14.52
C TYR A 55 -1.78 8.97 -14.46
N PHE A 56 -0.58 9.16 -13.92
CA PHE A 56 0.05 10.47 -13.73
C PHE A 56 1.47 10.49 -14.27
N ASP A 57 1.77 11.44 -15.14
CA ASP A 57 3.12 11.69 -15.65
C ASP A 57 3.87 12.72 -14.78
N ASP A 58 3.15 13.43 -13.92
CA ASP A 58 3.63 14.60 -13.18
C ASP A 58 3.39 14.53 -11.67
N LEU A 59 3.08 13.33 -11.14
CA LEU A 59 2.95 13.06 -9.71
C LEU A 59 3.45 11.64 -9.40
N ASP A 60 4.50 11.54 -8.59
CA ASP A 60 5.07 10.29 -8.11
C ASP A 60 4.75 10.05 -6.63
N VAL A 61 4.74 8.78 -6.22
CA VAL A 61 4.50 8.37 -4.83
C VAL A 61 5.82 8.03 -4.15
N MET A 62 6.16 8.79 -3.11
CA MET A 62 7.21 8.41 -2.17
C MET A 62 6.62 7.49 -1.09
N MET A 63 6.77 6.18 -1.24
CA MET A 63 6.37 5.23 -0.20
C MET A 63 7.24 5.38 1.04
N ILE A 64 6.63 5.70 2.18
CA ILE A 64 7.32 5.81 3.47
C ILE A 64 7.02 4.57 4.30
N TYR A 65 8.05 3.77 4.56
CA TYR A 65 7.98 2.52 5.33
C TYR A 65 7.96 2.79 6.83
N ARG A 66 6.95 3.54 7.25
CA ARG A 66 6.70 3.94 8.64
C ARG A 66 5.21 4.22 8.80
N LEU A 67 4.64 3.90 9.95
CA LEU A 67 3.22 4.15 10.26
C LEU A 67 2.82 5.60 10.00
N ASP A 68 3.62 6.56 10.51
CA ASP A 68 3.42 8.00 10.33
C ASP A 68 4.77 8.73 10.44
N ARG A 69 4.74 10.05 10.42
CA ARG A 69 5.88 10.91 10.72
C ARG A 69 6.48 10.55 12.08
N PHE A 70 7.78 10.73 12.22
CA PHE A 70 8.51 10.33 13.42
C PHE A 70 7.90 10.96 14.70
N GLY A 71 7.47 10.10 15.64
CA GLY A 71 6.86 10.51 16.90
C GLY A 71 5.50 11.22 16.80
N ARG A 72 4.85 11.18 15.62
CA ARG A 72 3.55 11.83 15.36
C ARG A 72 2.52 10.81 14.92
N GLY A 73 1.26 11.18 14.87
CA GLY A 73 0.14 10.35 14.44
C GLY A 73 -0.79 11.06 13.47
N GLY A 74 -1.73 10.33 12.90
CA GLY A 74 -2.74 10.81 11.96
C GLY A 74 -4.03 10.03 12.06
N HIS A 75 -5.05 10.44 11.30
CA HIS A 75 -6.41 9.88 11.36
C HIS A 75 -6.50 8.44 10.81
N HIS A 76 -5.50 7.95 10.07
CA HIS A 76 -5.42 6.55 9.62
C HIS A 76 -5.09 5.59 10.77
N ARG A 77 -4.34 6.06 11.79
CA ARG A 77 -3.87 5.23 12.90
C ARG A 77 -4.98 4.52 13.68
N PRO A 78 -6.10 5.14 14.07
CA PRO A 78 -7.19 4.43 14.73
C PRO A 78 -7.75 3.25 13.94
N PHE A 79 -7.72 3.31 12.60
CA PHE A 79 -8.10 2.19 11.75
C PHE A 79 -7.07 1.07 11.80
N ASN A 80 -5.77 1.40 11.74
CA ASN A 80 -4.70 0.41 11.91
C ASN A 80 -4.75 -0.25 13.29
N ASP A 81 -5.02 0.53 14.36
CA ASP A 81 -5.09 0.03 15.74
C ASP A 81 -6.21 -1.01 15.95
N VAL A 82 -7.25 -1.02 15.10
CA VAL A 82 -8.32 -2.03 15.09
C VAL A 82 -8.23 -3.00 13.90
N GLY A 83 -7.09 -3.03 13.22
CA GLY A 83 -6.76 -4.04 12.20
C GLY A 83 -7.15 -3.69 10.77
N PHE A 84 -7.81 -2.55 10.50
CA PHE A 84 -8.13 -2.16 9.13
C PHE A 84 -6.89 -1.64 8.39
N PRO A 85 -6.72 -1.98 7.10
CA PRO A 85 -5.69 -1.36 6.27
C PRO A 85 -5.98 0.13 6.10
N ALA A 86 -5.00 0.95 6.42
CA ALA A 86 -5.09 2.39 6.25
C ALA A 86 -3.71 3.00 6.01
N VAL A 87 -3.67 4.09 5.24
CA VAL A 87 -2.46 4.83 4.90
C VAL A 87 -2.65 6.31 5.16
N ARG A 88 -1.55 7.03 5.30
CA ARG A 88 -1.55 8.49 5.34
C ARG A 88 -0.95 9.02 4.05
N ILE A 89 -1.72 9.85 3.35
CA ILE A 89 -1.26 10.60 2.17
C ILE A 89 -1.02 12.04 2.60
N MET A 90 0.16 12.58 2.27
CA MET A 90 0.46 13.98 2.57
C MET A 90 1.58 14.52 1.69
N GLU A 91 1.70 15.85 1.65
CA GLU A 91 2.76 16.55 0.93
C GLU A 91 4.16 16.08 1.33
N THR A 92 5.09 16.10 0.38
CA THR A 92 6.47 15.65 0.62
C THR A 92 7.24 16.64 1.48
N HIS A 93 7.05 17.92 1.28
CA HIS A 93 7.71 19.00 2.01
C HIS A 93 6.70 19.81 2.82
N GLU A 94 6.62 19.53 4.11
CA GLU A 94 5.75 20.27 5.04
C GLU A 94 6.30 21.70 5.26
N HIS A 95 5.40 22.67 5.30
CA HIS A 95 5.74 24.03 5.72
C HIS A 95 5.37 24.21 7.18
N TYR A 96 6.33 24.05 8.07
CA TYR A 96 6.09 24.01 9.53
C TYR A 96 5.54 25.33 10.10
N ASP A 97 5.84 26.48 9.48
CA ASP A 97 5.30 27.77 9.91
C ASP A 97 3.81 27.90 9.60
N ARG A 98 3.26 27.02 8.73
CA ARG A 98 1.85 27.07 8.31
C ARG A 98 0.95 26.11 9.08
N GLN A 99 1.48 25.05 9.67
CA GLN A 99 0.66 24.03 10.31
C GLN A 99 0.61 24.20 11.83
N HIS A 100 -0.60 24.12 12.43
CA HIS A 100 -0.82 24.23 13.89
C HIS A 100 -0.28 25.53 14.50
N GLN A 101 -0.32 26.62 13.75
CA GLN A 101 0.14 27.94 14.15
C GLN A 101 -1.01 28.93 14.12
N ASP A 102 -1.05 29.84 15.09
CA ASP A 102 -1.93 30.99 15.04
C ASP A 102 -1.48 31.95 13.93
N LEU A 103 -2.44 32.63 13.31
CA LEU A 103 -2.16 33.65 12.29
C LEU A 103 -1.43 34.83 12.94
N ARG A 104 -0.15 35.00 12.64
CA ARG A 104 0.68 36.10 13.12
C ARG A 104 1.85 36.35 12.19
N THR A 105 2.45 37.51 12.30
CA THR A 105 3.75 37.82 11.72
C THR A 105 4.74 38.08 12.85
N GLU A 106 5.85 37.38 12.86
CA GLU A 106 6.89 37.48 13.85
C GLU A 106 8.25 37.48 13.15
N ASP A 107 9.08 38.47 13.41
CA ASP A 107 10.38 38.66 12.76
C ASP A 107 10.34 38.60 11.20
N GLY A 108 9.26 39.09 10.62
CA GLY A 108 9.03 39.11 9.17
C GLY A 108 8.53 37.78 8.58
N VAL A 109 8.39 36.73 9.39
CA VAL A 109 7.83 35.43 9.00
C VAL A 109 6.34 35.40 9.28
N MET A 110 5.55 35.01 8.28
CA MET A 110 4.10 34.80 8.43
C MET A 110 3.81 33.36 8.87
N TYR A 111 3.20 33.20 10.01
CA TYR A 111 2.75 31.94 10.57
C TYR A 111 1.26 31.70 10.30
N GLY A 112 0.88 30.42 10.35
CA GLY A 112 -0.51 30.00 10.30
C GLY A 112 -1.01 29.70 8.88
N ASP A 113 -2.19 29.09 8.83
CA ASP A 113 -2.79 28.56 7.62
C ASP A 113 -3.57 29.66 6.89
N VAL A 114 -3.08 30.05 5.72
CA VAL A 114 -3.67 31.09 4.88
C VAL A 114 -3.83 30.60 3.44
N LEU A 115 -4.87 31.08 2.76
CA LEU A 115 -5.19 30.67 1.40
C LEU A 115 -4.04 30.87 0.41
N SER A 116 -3.26 31.94 0.57
CA SER A 116 -2.09 32.22 -0.26
C SER A 116 -0.94 31.23 -0.09
N GLY A 117 -0.98 30.40 0.97
CA GLY A 117 -0.02 29.32 1.20
C GLY A 117 -0.41 27.99 0.53
N VAL A 118 -1.57 27.91 -0.10
CA VAL A 118 -2.06 26.69 -0.73
C VAL A 118 -1.60 26.61 -2.19
N ASN A 119 -0.89 25.53 -2.54
CA ASN A 119 -0.62 25.20 -3.93
C ASN A 119 -1.80 24.40 -4.51
N PHE A 120 -2.70 25.08 -5.21
CA PHE A 120 -3.92 24.48 -5.76
C PHE A 120 -3.64 23.45 -6.86
N ASP A 121 -2.59 23.63 -7.66
CA ASP A 121 -2.21 22.65 -8.69
C ASP A 121 -1.75 21.34 -8.05
N TYR A 122 -0.95 21.43 -6.99
CA TYR A 122 -0.55 20.26 -6.23
C TYR A 122 -1.73 19.59 -5.50
N ALA A 123 -2.58 20.38 -4.85
CA ALA A 123 -3.79 19.88 -4.19
C ALA A 123 -4.70 19.14 -5.18
N ARG A 124 -4.86 19.66 -6.42
CA ARG A 124 -5.60 19.02 -7.51
C ARG A 124 -4.99 17.66 -7.87
N LYS A 125 -3.67 17.56 -8.03
CA LYS A 125 -2.98 16.29 -8.35
C LYS A 125 -3.20 15.25 -7.24
N VAL A 126 -2.96 15.61 -5.99
CA VAL A 126 -3.15 14.72 -4.84
C VAL A 126 -4.62 14.29 -4.73
N THR A 127 -5.57 15.21 -4.95
CA THR A 127 -7.00 14.89 -4.98
C THR A 127 -7.33 13.90 -6.10
N ALA A 128 -6.80 14.14 -7.31
CA ALA A 128 -7.00 13.24 -8.45
C ALA A 128 -6.45 11.83 -8.17
N LEU A 129 -5.28 11.69 -7.54
CA LEU A 129 -4.73 10.39 -7.14
C LEU A 129 -5.67 9.67 -6.14
N ASN A 130 -6.22 10.39 -5.16
CA ASN A 130 -7.20 9.82 -4.22
C ASN A 130 -8.48 9.36 -4.96
N VAL A 131 -9.00 10.16 -5.89
CA VAL A 131 -10.19 9.80 -6.69
C VAL A 131 -9.92 8.55 -7.53
N VAL A 132 -8.80 8.49 -8.24
CA VAL A 132 -8.40 7.32 -9.03
C VAL A 132 -8.28 6.08 -8.13
N THR A 133 -7.64 6.22 -6.97
CA THR A 133 -7.48 5.12 -6.00
C THR A 133 -8.85 4.60 -5.54
N LEU A 134 -9.73 5.48 -5.09
CA LEU A 134 -11.07 5.09 -4.60
C LEU A 134 -11.93 4.48 -5.72
N ALA A 135 -11.90 5.05 -6.92
CA ALA A 135 -12.62 4.53 -8.08
C ALA A 135 -12.12 3.13 -8.48
N SER A 136 -10.79 2.94 -8.50
CA SER A 136 -10.18 1.66 -8.82
C SER A 136 -10.51 0.59 -7.78
N LEU A 137 -10.47 0.93 -6.49
CA LEU A 137 -10.87 0.02 -5.40
C LEU A 137 -12.36 -0.32 -5.47
N ALA A 138 -13.23 0.66 -5.79
CA ALA A 138 -14.67 0.42 -5.91
C ALA A 138 -15.04 -0.44 -7.12
N ALA A 139 -14.25 -0.40 -8.20
CA ALA A 139 -14.45 -1.20 -9.41
C ALA A 139 -13.77 -2.58 -9.36
N ALA A 140 -12.86 -2.79 -8.42
CA ALA A 140 -12.17 -4.06 -8.22
C ALA A 140 -13.02 -5.03 -7.40
N PRO A 141 -12.88 -6.35 -7.59
CA PRO A 141 -13.38 -7.33 -6.63
C PRO A 141 -12.66 -7.19 -5.28
N ALA A 142 -13.24 -7.77 -4.23
CA ALA A 142 -12.55 -7.84 -2.94
C ALA A 142 -11.19 -8.56 -3.08
N PRO A 143 -10.17 -8.22 -2.27
CA PRO A 143 -8.93 -8.97 -2.22
C PRO A 143 -9.20 -10.44 -1.87
N PRO A 144 -8.46 -11.40 -2.46
CA PRO A 144 -8.61 -12.81 -2.11
C PRO A 144 -8.29 -13.06 -0.63
N SER A 145 -8.91 -14.10 -0.05
CA SER A 145 -8.66 -14.51 1.33
C SER A 145 -8.06 -15.91 1.38
N GLY A 146 -7.54 -16.30 2.55
CA GLY A 146 -6.95 -17.61 2.74
C GLY A 146 -5.78 -17.89 1.79
N VAL A 147 -4.99 -16.86 1.47
CA VAL A 147 -3.83 -17.02 0.58
C VAL A 147 -2.75 -17.82 1.30
N LEU A 148 -2.40 -18.95 0.73
CA LEU A 148 -1.36 -19.86 1.22
C LEU A 148 -0.24 -19.98 0.19
N ILE A 149 0.95 -20.38 0.63
CA ILE A 149 2.11 -20.58 -0.22
C ILE A 149 2.87 -21.83 0.18
N GLU A 150 3.30 -22.59 -0.81
CA GLU A 150 4.13 -23.79 -0.66
C GLU A 150 5.27 -23.75 -1.69
N GLY A 151 6.40 -24.33 -1.37
CA GLY A 151 7.57 -24.37 -2.26
C GLY A 151 8.87 -24.73 -1.53
N GLN A 152 8.77 -25.12 -0.23
CA GLN A 152 9.94 -25.54 0.53
C GLN A 152 10.60 -26.74 -0.14
N VAL A 153 11.90 -26.64 -0.36
CA VAL A 153 12.72 -27.69 -1.03
C VAL A 153 12.23 -28.07 -2.44
N SER A 154 11.61 -27.10 -3.13
CA SER A 154 11.15 -27.24 -4.53
C SER A 154 11.74 -26.11 -5.39
N PRO A 155 12.02 -26.37 -6.69
CA PRO A 155 12.32 -25.28 -7.63
C PRO A 155 11.09 -24.42 -7.96
N ASP A 156 9.90 -24.90 -7.63
CA ASP A 156 8.61 -24.30 -7.99
C ASP A 156 7.92 -23.74 -6.75
N THR A 157 7.15 -22.68 -6.94
CA THR A 157 6.33 -22.08 -5.88
C THR A 157 4.85 -22.18 -6.25
N THR A 158 4.03 -22.72 -5.35
CA THR A 158 2.57 -22.83 -5.51
C THR A 158 1.86 -21.89 -4.55
N LEU A 159 0.89 -21.14 -5.07
CA LEU A 159 -0.04 -20.33 -4.27
C LEU A 159 -1.44 -20.92 -4.37
N GLN A 160 -2.20 -20.82 -3.28
CA GLN A 160 -3.61 -21.19 -3.18
C GLN A 160 -4.39 -20.06 -2.51
N TRP A 161 -5.66 -19.91 -2.85
CA TRP A 161 -6.52 -18.85 -2.27
C TRP A 161 -8.00 -19.21 -2.35
N GLN A 162 -8.83 -18.49 -1.61
CA GLN A 162 -10.28 -18.61 -1.74
C GLN A 162 -10.77 -17.71 -2.88
N ARG A 163 -11.64 -18.25 -3.73
CA ARG A 163 -12.27 -17.49 -4.83
C ARG A 163 -13.13 -16.35 -4.28
N VAL A 164 -13.16 -15.25 -5.01
CA VAL A 164 -13.89 -14.05 -4.66
C VAL A 164 -15.05 -13.85 -5.65
N SER A 165 -16.22 -13.55 -5.12
CA SER A 165 -17.39 -13.20 -5.95
C SER A 165 -17.12 -11.93 -6.76
N GLY A 166 -17.46 -11.96 -8.05
CA GLY A 166 -17.25 -10.83 -8.97
C GLY A 166 -15.83 -10.74 -9.55
N ALA A 167 -14.93 -11.67 -9.20
CA ALA A 167 -13.66 -11.79 -9.89
C ALA A 167 -13.83 -12.55 -11.22
N ALA A 168 -13.29 -11.99 -12.31
CA ALA A 168 -13.13 -12.68 -13.59
C ALA A 168 -11.92 -13.63 -13.57
N GLY A 169 -11.01 -13.42 -12.63
CA GLY A 169 -9.86 -14.25 -12.37
C GLY A 169 -8.85 -13.59 -11.47
N TYR A 170 -7.64 -14.13 -11.48
CA TYR A 170 -6.59 -13.76 -10.54
C TYR A 170 -5.27 -13.49 -11.24
N ARG A 171 -4.44 -12.68 -10.57
CA ARG A 171 -3.06 -12.41 -10.94
C ARG A 171 -2.14 -12.76 -9.79
N VAL A 172 -1.17 -13.63 -10.06
CA VAL A 172 -0.09 -13.91 -9.11
C VAL A 172 1.02 -12.90 -9.34
N HIS A 173 1.55 -12.36 -8.25
CA HIS A 173 2.62 -11.37 -8.23
C HIS A 173 3.83 -11.92 -7.49
N TRP A 174 5.04 -11.51 -7.92
CA TRP A 174 6.26 -11.79 -7.17
C TRP A 174 7.29 -10.69 -7.39
N ARG A 175 8.20 -10.56 -6.44
CA ARG A 175 9.30 -9.60 -6.45
C ARG A 175 10.49 -10.16 -5.68
N LEU A 176 11.71 -9.76 -6.01
CA LEU A 176 12.86 -10.06 -5.16
C LEU A 176 12.61 -9.53 -3.74
N THR A 177 13.14 -10.21 -2.74
CA THR A 177 12.97 -9.82 -1.33
C THR A 177 13.50 -8.42 -1.01
N THR A 178 14.38 -7.88 -1.86
CA THR A 178 14.99 -6.54 -1.74
C THR A 178 14.24 -5.45 -2.50
N GLU A 179 13.23 -5.80 -3.32
CA GLU A 179 12.47 -4.82 -4.10
C GLU A 179 11.28 -4.27 -3.32
N ALA A 180 10.97 -2.98 -3.53
CA ALA A 180 9.87 -2.31 -2.85
C ALA A 180 8.52 -2.63 -3.48
N GLN A 181 8.47 -2.74 -4.81
CA GLN A 181 7.27 -2.91 -5.63
C GLN A 181 7.16 -4.31 -6.23
N TRP A 182 5.93 -4.74 -6.57
CA TRP A 182 5.66 -5.96 -7.32
C TRP A 182 6.17 -5.81 -8.77
N THR A 183 7.29 -6.43 -9.08
CA THR A 183 7.98 -6.27 -10.37
C THR A 183 7.59 -7.32 -11.40
N HIS A 184 7.02 -8.43 -10.95
CA HIS A 184 6.55 -9.50 -11.82
C HIS A 184 5.10 -9.82 -11.54
N SER A 185 4.35 -10.17 -12.58
CA SER A 185 3.00 -10.69 -12.44
C SER A 185 2.60 -11.61 -13.57
N ARG A 186 1.70 -12.57 -13.29
CA ARG A 186 1.12 -13.49 -14.25
C ARG A 186 -0.39 -13.61 -14.08
N TRP A 187 -1.15 -13.38 -15.12
CA TRP A 187 -2.56 -13.74 -15.17
C TRP A 187 -2.73 -15.26 -15.16
N VAL A 188 -3.58 -15.79 -14.31
CA VAL A 188 -3.79 -17.24 -14.14
C VAL A 188 -5.24 -17.68 -14.41
N GLY A 189 -6.13 -16.74 -14.74
CA GLY A 189 -7.55 -17.03 -15.01
C GLY A 189 -8.37 -17.23 -13.74
N ASP A 190 -9.58 -17.79 -13.90
CA ASP A 190 -10.50 -18.07 -12.78
C ASP A 190 -10.16 -19.42 -12.13
N VAL A 191 -9.07 -19.41 -11.36
CA VAL A 191 -8.55 -20.56 -10.59
C VAL A 191 -8.39 -20.20 -9.13
N ASP A 192 -8.22 -21.18 -8.27
CA ASP A 192 -7.97 -21.02 -6.82
C ASP A 192 -6.57 -21.46 -6.40
N ALA A 193 -5.75 -21.85 -7.38
CA ALA A 193 -4.34 -22.19 -7.19
C ALA A 193 -3.53 -21.95 -8.46
N ALA A 194 -2.24 -21.68 -8.31
CA ALA A 194 -1.31 -21.58 -9.42
C ALA A 194 0.11 -21.92 -8.98
N THR A 195 0.85 -22.62 -9.87
CA THR A 195 2.26 -22.93 -9.70
C THR A 195 3.12 -22.08 -10.62
N LEU A 196 4.15 -21.48 -10.08
CA LEU A 196 5.22 -20.79 -10.79
C LEU A 196 6.41 -21.74 -10.92
N GLU A 197 6.59 -22.30 -12.10
CA GLU A 197 7.69 -23.22 -12.38
C GLU A 197 9.04 -22.48 -12.40
N ASN A 198 10.06 -23.04 -11.78
CA ASN A 198 11.41 -22.49 -11.66
C ASN A 198 11.49 -21.10 -10.98
N VAL A 199 10.50 -20.75 -10.15
CA VAL A 199 10.52 -19.56 -9.31
C VAL A 199 10.67 -19.98 -7.86
N VAL A 200 11.90 -19.96 -7.35
CA VAL A 200 12.26 -20.48 -6.04
C VAL A 200 11.72 -19.57 -4.93
N ILE A 201 11.00 -20.15 -3.97
CA ILE A 201 10.35 -19.43 -2.88
C ILE A 201 11.30 -18.58 -2.04
N ASP A 202 12.54 -19.02 -1.85
CA ASP A 202 13.52 -18.34 -0.99
C ASP A 202 13.99 -17.00 -1.55
N ASN A 203 13.91 -16.81 -2.88
CA ASN A 203 14.44 -15.62 -3.55
C ASN A 203 13.43 -14.49 -3.65
N TYR A 204 12.14 -14.79 -3.51
CA TYR A 204 11.06 -13.87 -3.84
C TYR A 204 10.03 -13.78 -2.70
N LEU A 205 9.32 -12.66 -2.68
CA LEU A 205 8.06 -12.48 -1.97
C LEU A 205 6.92 -12.59 -2.98
N PHE A 206 5.80 -13.16 -2.57
CA PHE A 206 4.68 -13.48 -3.45
C PHE A 206 3.38 -12.88 -2.96
N GLY A 207 2.39 -12.78 -3.86
CA GLY A 207 1.05 -12.36 -3.50
C GLY A 207 0.05 -12.61 -4.62
N VAL A 208 -1.23 -12.44 -4.30
CA VAL A 208 -2.34 -12.66 -5.23
C VAL A 208 -3.28 -11.47 -5.21
N SER A 209 -3.74 -11.04 -6.38
CA SER A 209 -4.85 -10.10 -6.51
C SER A 209 -5.98 -10.71 -7.33
N SER A 210 -7.23 -10.34 -7.00
CA SER A 210 -8.42 -10.59 -7.82
C SER A 210 -8.54 -9.51 -8.90
N VAL A 211 -9.14 -9.84 -10.03
CA VAL A 211 -9.31 -8.92 -11.16
C VAL A 211 -10.75 -9.01 -11.67
N SER A 212 -11.40 -7.86 -11.90
CA SER A 212 -12.73 -7.79 -12.49
C SER A 212 -12.70 -8.00 -14.01
N GLU A 213 -13.87 -8.21 -14.64
CA GLU A 213 -13.99 -8.28 -16.11
C GLU A 213 -13.51 -6.99 -16.80
N ALA A 214 -13.67 -5.84 -16.16
CA ALA A 214 -13.18 -4.56 -16.65
C ALA A 214 -11.67 -4.34 -16.45
N GLY A 215 -10.95 -5.31 -15.83
CA GLY A 215 -9.50 -5.26 -15.64
C GLY A 215 -9.05 -4.55 -14.37
N PHE A 216 -9.95 -4.12 -13.49
CA PHE A 216 -9.58 -3.54 -12.19
C PHE A 216 -9.12 -4.63 -11.24
N SER A 217 -7.93 -4.44 -10.67
CA SER A 217 -7.34 -5.37 -9.71
C SER A 217 -7.57 -4.91 -8.28
N SER A 218 -7.75 -5.85 -7.35
CA SER A 218 -7.62 -5.56 -5.93
C SER A 218 -6.17 -5.26 -5.54
N PRO A 219 -5.92 -4.68 -4.36
CA PRO A 219 -4.59 -4.73 -3.76
C PRO A 219 -4.08 -6.18 -3.65
N VAL A 220 -2.76 -6.36 -3.72
CA VAL A 220 -2.12 -7.67 -3.63
C VAL A 220 -2.16 -8.16 -2.18
N VAL A 221 -2.55 -9.41 -1.99
CA VAL A 221 -2.57 -10.10 -0.69
C VAL A 221 -1.31 -10.94 -0.56
N PHE A 222 -0.49 -10.64 0.43
CA PHE A 222 0.65 -11.50 0.81
C PHE A 222 0.14 -12.77 1.52
N PRO A 223 0.79 -13.93 1.33
CA PRO A 223 0.34 -15.20 1.93
C PRO A 223 0.31 -15.20 3.47
N GLY A 224 -0.65 -15.92 3.99
CA GLY A 224 -0.85 -16.08 5.43
C GLY A 224 -1.58 -14.90 6.08
N PRO A 225 -1.79 -14.97 7.41
CA PRO A 225 -2.56 -13.96 8.15
C PRO A 225 -1.91 -12.57 8.13
N ILE A 226 -0.61 -12.51 7.92
CA ILE A 226 0.17 -11.25 7.87
C ILE A 226 -0.33 -10.32 6.77
N GLY A 227 -0.64 -10.87 5.60
CA GLY A 227 -1.09 -10.12 4.42
C GLY A 227 -2.61 -10.05 4.26
N SER A 228 -3.39 -10.72 5.09
CA SER A 228 -4.85 -10.78 4.94
C SER A 228 -5.50 -9.41 5.12
N PHE A 229 -6.42 -9.05 4.21
CA PHE A 229 -7.24 -7.84 4.31
C PHE A 229 -8.48 -8.04 5.19
N LYS A 230 -8.79 -9.27 5.60
CA LYS A 230 -9.88 -9.56 6.53
C LYS A 230 -9.42 -9.37 7.98
N THR A 231 -10.28 -8.77 8.78
CA THR A 231 -10.01 -8.51 10.21
C THR A 231 -10.33 -9.71 11.10
N ASP A 232 -11.15 -10.63 10.63
CA ASP A 232 -11.59 -11.84 11.34
C ASP A 232 -10.65 -13.06 11.19
N GLU A 233 -9.55 -12.90 10.45
CA GLU A 233 -8.49 -13.91 10.30
C GLU A 233 -7.34 -13.73 11.34
N TYR A 234 -7.58 -12.95 12.42
CA TYR A 234 -6.59 -12.64 13.47
C TYR A 234 -6.90 -13.29 14.79
#